data_63291c3850a3ceb959eaf76b4e26d0aa
#
_entry.id   63291c3850a3ceb959eaf76b4e26d0aa
#
_cell.length_a   1.000
_cell.length_b   1.000
_cell.length_c   1.000
_cell.angle_alpha   90.00
_cell.angle_beta   90.00
_cell.angle_gamma   90.00
#
_symmetry.space_group_name_H-M   'P 1'
#
loop_
_entity.id
_entity.type
_entity.pdbx_description
1 polymer ?
#
loop_
_entity_poly.entity_id
_entity_poly.type
_entity_poly.pdbx_seq_one_letter_code
_entity_poly.pdbx_strand_id
1 'polypeptide(L)'
;MWMYSGRTPADEKQQYAESVVKAGVVAAMFWGVAGMLVGVIIALQLSFPHLFYFPDLAWTNFGRMRPLHTSAVIFAFGGNVLIATSFYVVQRTCRARLWGGSLSWLVFWGYNIFILLAGTGYLIGVTEGREYAEPEWYADIWLTIVWVCYLLTFLGTLWKRKEPHIYVANWFYLAFIVTIAVLHLVNNLSMPVSFLETKSYSLFSGVQDALTQWWYGHNAVGFFLTAGFLGIMYYFIPKRAERPVYSYRLSIIHFWSLIFIYIWAGPHHLLYTALPEWAQTLGMTFSIILWMPSWGGMINGLMTLSGAWDKLRTDPVLRMLVVSVAFYGMATFEGPAMSIKAVNALSHYTNWTVGHVHSGALGWVGYVSFGAIYCLVPWLWKRKLYSNALVEWHFWLSTLGIVLYITSMWVAGIMQGLMWRAYNEFGFLEYAFSEVVQAQHPYYIIRALGGLLYLGGTLVMVFNLWKTVKGGEVMPAASSAPVLAAEAAE
;
A
#
# COMPACT_ATOMS: atom_id res chain seq x y z
N MET A 1 26.36 0.57 20.06
CA MET A 1 26.91 -0.65 20.69
C MET A 1 25.73 -1.53 21.08
N TRP A 2 25.34 -2.48 20.26
CA TRP A 2 24.29 -3.46 20.56
C TRP A 2 25.00 -4.69 21.11
N MET A 3 25.13 -4.79 22.41
CA MET A 3 25.60 -6.03 23.03
C MET A 3 24.49 -7.08 22.89
N TYR A 4 24.73 -8.05 22.08
CA TYR A 4 23.96 -9.29 22.02
C TYR A 4 24.34 -10.10 23.26
N SER A 5 23.60 -9.97 24.35
CA SER A 5 23.67 -10.93 25.44
C SER A 5 23.16 -12.28 24.93
N GLY A 6 23.94 -13.31 25.09
CA GLY A 6 23.60 -14.68 24.67
C GLY A 6 22.19 -15.07 25.13
N ARG A 7 21.48 -15.84 24.30
CA ARG A 7 20.16 -16.40 24.67
C ARG A 7 20.27 -17.11 26.00
N THR A 8 19.48 -16.66 26.97
CA THR A 8 19.27 -17.44 28.18
C THR A 8 18.26 -18.58 27.88
N PRO A 9 18.29 -19.71 28.57
CA PRO A 9 17.29 -20.78 28.41
C PRO A 9 15.83 -20.34 28.59
N ALA A 10 15.60 -19.17 29.22
CA ALA A 10 14.29 -18.56 29.37
C ALA A 10 13.80 -17.91 28.05
N ASP A 11 14.69 -17.53 27.12
CA ASP A 11 14.34 -16.93 25.82
C ASP A 11 13.81 -17.97 24.83
N GLU A 12 14.15 -19.24 24.97
CA GLU A 12 13.67 -20.35 24.12
C GLU A 12 12.20 -20.70 24.35
N LYS A 13 11.62 -20.32 25.48
CA LYS A 13 10.20 -20.59 25.84
C LYS A 13 9.23 -19.47 25.43
N GLN A 14 9.70 -18.37 24.86
CA GLN A 14 8.79 -17.28 24.47
C GLN A 14 8.08 -17.61 23.15
N GLN A 15 6.88 -18.16 23.26
CA GLN A 15 6.04 -18.47 22.12
C GLN A 15 5.39 -17.20 21.57
N TYR A 16 5.86 -16.71 20.41
CA TYR A 16 5.24 -15.60 19.70
C TYR A 16 3.84 -15.96 19.19
N ALA A 17 2.97 -14.96 19.02
CA ALA A 17 1.62 -15.15 18.44
C ALA A 17 1.72 -15.27 16.91
N GLU A 18 2.20 -16.41 16.42
CA GLU A 18 2.42 -16.64 14.97
C GLU A 18 1.12 -17.01 14.23
N SER A 19 0.12 -17.57 14.93
CA SER A 19 -1.12 -18.05 14.30
C SER A 19 -1.92 -16.91 13.66
N VAL A 20 -2.05 -15.77 14.32
CA VAL A 20 -2.74 -14.59 13.78
C VAL A 20 -1.95 -13.99 12.62
N VAL A 21 -0.61 -14.02 12.66
CA VAL A 21 0.24 -13.57 11.53
C VAL A 21 0.04 -14.47 10.32
N LYS A 22 0.00 -15.80 10.51
CA LYS A 22 -0.29 -16.76 9.45
C LYS A 22 -1.66 -16.50 8.81
N ALA A 23 -2.68 -16.26 9.63
CA ALA A 23 -4.02 -15.92 9.16
C ALA A 23 -4.01 -14.63 8.31
N GLY A 24 -3.31 -13.59 8.77
CA GLY A 24 -3.14 -12.34 8.02
C GLY A 24 -2.45 -12.53 6.67
N VAL A 25 -1.41 -13.38 6.60
CA VAL A 25 -0.74 -13.72 5.33
C VAL A 25 -1.69 -14.44 4.36
N VAL A 26 -2.48 -15.39 4.86
CA VAL A 26 -3.47 -16.11 4.02
C VAL A 26 -4.55 -15.16 3.51
N ALA A 27 -5.10 -14.32 4.40
CA ALA A 27 -6.10 -13.32 4.03
C ALA A 27 -5.55 -12.30 3.02
N ALA A 28 -4.30 -11.84 3.20
CA ALA A 28 -3.65 -10.95 2.26
C ALA A 28 -3.57 -11.57 0.86
N MET A 29 -3.15 -12.82 0.74
CA MET A 29 -3.09 -13.49 -0.57
C MET A 29 -4.47 -13.66 -1.20
N PHE A 30 -5.49 -14.03 -0.41
CA PHE A 30 -6.86 -14.15 -0.88
C PHE A 30 -7.39 -12.80 -1.44
N TRP A 31 -7.31 -11.75 -0.64
CA TRP A 31 -7.77 -10.42 -1.04
C TRP A 31 -6.93 -9.81 -2.16
N GLY A 32 -5.63 -10.12 -2.21
CA GLY A 32 -4.76 -9.71 -3.31
C GLY A 32 -5.23 -10.24 -4.64
N VAL A 33 -5.47 -11.56 -4.72
CA VAL A 33 -6.00 -12.19 -5.94
C VAL A 33 -7.38 -11.64 -6.29
N ALA A 34 -8.30 -11.55 -5.32
CA ALA A 34 -9.65 -11.05 -5.54
C ALA A 34 -9.65 -9.60 -6.02
N GLY A 35 -8.90 -8.72 -5.36
CA GLY A 35 -8.82 -7.31 -5.74
C GLY A 35 -8.18 -7.08 -7.10
N MET A 36 -7.11 -7.80 -7.44
CA MET A 36 -6.46 -7.73 -8.75
C MET A 36 -7.35 -8.29 -9.85
N LEU A 37 -8.10 -9.37 -9.58
CA LEU A 37 -9.06 -9.92 -10.53
C LEU A 37 -10.17 -8.90 -10.87
N VAL A 38 -10.72 -8.23 -9.87
CA VAL A 38 -11.69 -7.13 -10.10
C VAL A 38 -11.04 -6.03 -10.94
N GLY A 39 -9.77 -5.70 -10.68
CA GLY A 39 -9.00 -4.73 -11.47
C GLY A 39 -8.86 -5.13 -12.94
N VAL A 40 -8.61 -6.40 -13.22
CA VAL A 40 -8.58 -6.92 -14.60
C VAL A 40 -9.97 -6.83 -15.25
N ILE A 41 -11.04 -7.17 -14.53
CA ILE A 41 -12.41 -7.09 -15.06
C ILE A 41 -12.75 -5.64 -15.46
N ILE A 42 -12.48 -4.65 -14.61
CA ILE A 42 -12.76 -3.25 -14.96
C ILE A 42 -11.86 -2.74 -16.10
N ALA A 43 -10.63 -3.24 -16.23
CA ALA A 43 -9.78 -2.94 -17.38
C ALA A 43 -10.34 -3.52 -18.68
N LEU A 44 -10.90 -4.73 -18.63
CA LEU A 44 -11.59 -5.35 -19.77
C LEU A 44 -12.90 -4.63 -20.11
N GLN A 45 -13.64 -4.11 -19.12
CA GLN A 45 -14.83 -3.28 -19.36
C GLN A 45 -14.48 -2.00 -20.14
N LEU A 46 -13.33 -1.38 -19.85
CA LEU A 46 -12.86 -0.21 -20.61
C LEU A 46 -12.37 -0.56 -22.02
N SER A 47 -11.75 -1.73 -22.17
CA SER A 47 -11.20 -2.19 -23.46
C SER A 47 -12.25 -2.79 -24.38
N PHE A 48 -13.21 -3.52 -23.83
CA PHE A 48 -14.21 -4.30 -24.55
C PHE A 48 -15.59 -4.18 -23.88
N PRO A 49 -16.19 -2.96 -23.88
CA PRO A 49 -17.43 -2.70 -23.12
C PRO A 49 -18.59 -3.59 -23.57
N HIS A 50 -18.69 -3.94 -24.86
CA HIS A 50 -19.75 -4.81 -25.38
C HIS A 50 -19.67 -6.26 -24.87
N LEU A 51 -18.49 -6.73 -24.44
CA LEU A 51 -18.29 -8.09 -23.94
C LEU A 51 -18.42 -8.18 -22.42
N PHE A 52 -18.15 -7.09 -21.71
CA PHE A 52 -18.05 -7.08 -20.25
C PHE A 52 -19.05 -6.15 -19.55
N TYR A 53 -20.04 -5.64 -20.30
CA TYR A 53 -21.17 -4.89 -19.76
C TYR A 53 -22.41 -5.77 -19.67
N PHE A 54 -22.96 -5.91 -18.49
CA PHE A 54 -24.13 -6.73 -18.18
C PHE A 54 -25.23 -5.85 -17.56
N PRO A 55 -26.12 -5.23 -18.39
CA PRO A 55 -27.08 -4.23 -17.91
C PRO A 55 -28.05 -4.76 -16.84
N ASP A 56 -28.39 -6.04 -16.88
CA ASP A 56 -29.30 -6.65 -15.94
C ASP A 56 -28.67 -7.00 -14.59
N LEU A 57 -27.34 -6.89 -14.48
CA LEU A 57 -26.56 -7.17 -13.28
C LEU A 57 -25.92 -5.90 -12.74
N ALA A 58 -26.70 -5.07 -12.04
CA ALA A 58 -26.28 -3.76 -11.56
C ALA A 58 -24.97 -3.77 -10.75
N TRP A 59 -24.69 -4.86 -10.02
CA TRP A 59 -23.45 -5.01 -9.23
C TRP A 59 -22.18 -5.17 -10.08
N THR A 60 -22.30 -5.51 -11.38
CA THR A 60 -21.16 -5.63 -12.31
C THR A 60 -20.78 -4.32 -13.00
N ASN A 61 -21.55 -3.29 -12.80
CA ASN A 61 -21.31 -2.01 -13.45
C ASN A 61 -19.99 -1.39 -13.00
N PHE A 62 -19.29 -0.71 -13.90
CA PHE A 62 -17.98 -0.12 -13.67
C PHE A 62 -17.96 0.80 -12.45
N GLY A 63 -19.00 1.62 -12.26
CA GLY A 63 -19.11 2.56 -11.14
C GLY A 63 -19.17 1.88 -9.76
N ARG A 64 -19.61 0.63 -9.68
CA ARG A 64 -19.60 -0.19 -8.44
C ARG A 64 -18.34 -1.02 -8.31
N MET A 65 -17.84 -1.57 -9.40
CA MET A 65 -16.66 -2.42 -9.37
C MET A 65 -15.35 -1.61 -9.21
N ARG A 66 -15.28 -0.38 -9.71
CA ARG A 66 -14.08 0.46 -9.59
C ARG A 66 -13.73 0.76 -8.11
N PRO A 67 -14.62 1.29 -7.25
CA PRO A 67 -14.31 1.48 -5.83
C PRO A 67 -14.08 0.16 -5.09
N LEU A 68 -14.79 -0.92 -5.47
CA LEU A 68 -14.52 -2.25 -4.94
C LEU A 68 -13.08 -2.69 -5.23
N HIS A 69 -12.60 -2.53 -6.46
CA HIS A 69 -11.21 -2.81 -6.81
C HIS A 69 -10.24 -2.00 -5.96
N THR A 70 -10.43 -0.69 -5.91
CA THR A 70 -9.53 0.24 -5.20
C THR A 70 -9.42 -0.14 -3.73
N SER A 71 -10.56 -0.33 -3.05
CA SER A 71 -10.59 -0.70 -1.64
C SER A 71 -10.07 -2.12 -1.38
N ALA A 72 -10.32 -3.06 -2.30
CA ALA A 72 -9.82 -4.43 -2.16
C ALA A 72 -8.29 -4.51 -2.24
N VAL A 73 -7.65 -3.79 -3.16
CA VAL A 73 -6.18 -3.83 -3.28
C VAL A 73 -5.49 -2.97 -2.22
N ILE A 74 -6.04 -1.81 -1.85
CA ILE A 74 -5.44 -0.94 -0.85
C ILE A 74 -5.70 -1.49 0.56
N PHE A 75 -6.97 -1.61 0.94
CA PHE A 75 -7.33 -1.91 2.32
C PHE A 75 -7.42 -3.41 2.57
N ALA A 76 -8.04 -4.21 1.70
CA ALA A 76 -8.16 -5.63 2.00
C ALA A 76 -6.83 -6.35 1.82
N PHE A 77 -6.13 -6.23 0.70
CA PHE A 77 -4.79 -6.80 0.50
C PHE A 77 -3.77 -6.09 1.36
N GLY A 78 -3.54 -4.80 1.12
CA GLY A 78 -2.51 -4.02 1.80
C GLY A 78 -2.70 -3.97 3.32
N GLY A 79 -3.94 -3.84 3.81
CA GLY A 79 -4.23 -3.83 5.24
C GLY A 79 -3.93 -5.15 5.93
N ASN A 80 -4.28 -6.30 5.33
CA ASN A 80 -3.90 -7.61 5.88
C ASN A 80 -2.38 -7.82 5.84
N VAL A 81 -1.68 -7.33 4.81
CA VAL A 81 -0.21 -7.33 4.78
C VAL A 81 0.36 -6.51 5.94
N LEU A 82 -0.15 -5.29 6.16
CA LEU A 82 0.32 -4.42 7.23
C LEU A 82 0.04 -4.98 8.62
N ILE A 83 -1.15 -5.56 8.86
CA ILE A 83 -1.48 -6.23 10.12
C ILE A 83 -0.53 -7.42 10.35
N ALA A 84 -0.35 -8.29 9.35
CA ALA A 84 0.52 -9.45 9.48
C ALA A 84 1.98 -9.05 9.73
N THR A 85 2.51 -8.12 8.94
CA THR A 85 3.91 -7.70 9.03
C THR A 85 4.20 -6.89 10.28
N SER A 86 3.31 -5.97 10.68
CA SER A 86 3.49 -5.19 11.90
C SER A 86 3.43 -6.08 13.15
N PHE A 87 2.48 -7.03 13.21
CA PHE A 87 2.41 -8.02 14.29
C PHE A 87 3.64 -8.92 14.34
N TYR A 88 4.17 -9.31 13.19
CA TYR A 88 5.40 -10.07 13.15
C TYR A 88 6.60 -9.24 13.61
N VAL A 89 6.78 -8.05 13.04
CA VAL A 89 7.95 -7.21 13.28
C VAL A 89 8.00 -6.70 14.71
N VAL A 90 6.89 -6.20 15.26
CA VAL A 90 6.88 -5.67 16.63
C VAL A 90 7.23 -6.73 17.65
N GLN A 91 6.74 -7.98 17.49
CA GLN A 91 7.11 -9.08 18.39
C GLN A 91 8.60 -9.40 18.35
N ARG A 92 9.19 -9.42 17.14
CA ARG A 92 10.60 -9.80 16.94
C ARG A 92 11.56 -8.71 17.40
N THR A 93 11.26 -7.45 17.09
CA THR A 93 12.09 -6.30 17.46
C THR A 93 11.96 -5.92 18.93
N CYS A 94 10.81 -6.20 19.55
CA CYS A 94 10.58 -5.99 20.98
C CYS A 94 10.95 -7.20 21.86
N ARG A 95 11.21 -8.36 21.25
CA ARG A 95 11.33 -9.66 21.95
C ARG A 95 10.17 -9.89 22.92
N ALA A 96 8.96 -9.56 22.49
CA ALA A 96 7.75 -9.66 23.30
C ALA A 96 6.63 -10.31 22.47
N ARG A 97 5.79 -11.12 23.12
CA ARG A 97 4.56 -11.63 22.52
C ARG A 97 3.56 -10.48 22.36
N LEU A 98 2.67 -10.56 21.34
CA LEU A 98 1.58 -9.59 21.16
C LEU A 98 0.78 -9.44 22.45
N TRP A 99 0.59 -8.19 22.83
CA TRP A 99 -0.20 -7.82 24.01
C TRP A 99 -1.70 -8.03 23.76
N GLY A 100 -2.43 -8.34 24.82
CA GLY A 100 -3.90 -8.43 24.78
C GLY A 100 -4.44 -9.80 24.32
N GLY A 101 -3.60 -10.81 24.07
CA GLY A 101 -4.05 -12.18 23.80
C GLY A 101 -5.03 -12.29 22.63
N SER A 102 -6.33 -12.44 22.92
CA SER A 102 -7.41 -12.54 21.94
C SER A 102 -7.65 -11.24 21.15
N LEU A 103 -7.16 -10.10 21.64
CA LEU A 103 -7.36 -8.79 20.98
C LEU A 103 -6.76 -8.77 19.57
N SER A 104 -5.61 -9.43 19.35
CA SER A 104 -5.01 -9.55 18.02
C SER A 104 -5.90 -10.32 17.03
N TRP A 105 -6.68 -11.30 17.53
CA TRP A 105 -7.67 -12.02 16.73
C TRP A 105 -8.91 -11.17 16.44
N LEU A 106 -9.32 -10.33 17.39
CA LEU A 106 -10.39 -9.35 17.14
C LEU A 106 -9.96 -8.34 16.07
N VAL A 107 -8.71 -7.88 16.09
CA VAL A 107 -8.18 -7.02 15.01
C VAL A 107 -8.25 -7.74 13.66
N PHE A 108 -7.79 -8.97 13.57
CA PHE A 108 -7.79 -9.74 12.32
C PHE A 108 -9.20 -9.99 11.80
N TRP A 109 -10.07 -10.58 12.60
CA TRP A 109 -11.43 -10.91 12.17
C TRP A 109 -12.29 -9.67 12.00
N GLY A 110 -12.20 -8.71 12.91
CA GLY A 110 -12.94 -7.46 12.83
C GLY A 110 -12.59 -6.66 11.58
N TYR A 111 -11.31 -6.63 11.20
CA TYR A 111 -10.87 -5.99 9.97
C TYR A 111 -11.40 -6.70 8.72
N ASN A 112 -11.36 -8.02 8.68
CA ASN A 112 -11.91 -8.78 7.55
C ASN A 112 -13.45 -8.71 7.46
N ILE A 113 -14.16 -8.60 8.58
CA ILE A 113 -15.60 -8.32 8.61
C ILE A 113 -15.87 -6.92 8.03
N PHE A 114 -15.09 -5.91 8.40
CA PHE A 114 -15.18 -4.58 7.79
C PHE A 114 -15.03 -4.64 6.27
N ILE A 115 -14.05 -5.38 5.75
CA ILE A 115 -13.84 -5.56 4.31
C ILE A 115 -15.09 -6.14 3.63
N LEU A 116 -15.73 -7.13 4.25
CA LEU A 116 -16.96 -7.73 3.73
C LEU A 116 -18.15 -6.75 3.75
N LEU A 117 -18.29 -5.97 4.83
CA LEU A 117 -19.31 -4.92 4.93
C LEU A 117 -19.14 -3.86 3.85
N ALA A 118 -17.93 -3.35 3.69
CA ALA A 118 -17.59 -2.35 2.67
C ALA A 118 -17.81 -2.90 1.25
N GLY A 119 -17.27 -4.08 0.96
CA GLY A 119 -17.41 -4.73 -0.35
C GLY A 119 -18.88 -5.01 -0.72
N THR A 120 -19.69 -5.44 0.23
CA THR A 120 -21.13 -5.62 0.03
C THR A 120 -21.80 -4.28 -0.28
N GLY A 121 -21.47 -3.23 0.50
CA GLY A 121 -21.97 -1.88 0.26
C GLY A 121 -21.70 -1.39 -1.17
N TYR A 122 -20.47 -1.58 -1.67
CA TYR A 122 -20.12 -1.22 -3.05
C TYR A 122 -20.97 -1.94 -4.09
N LEU A 123 -21.15 -3.27 -3.94
CA LEU A 123 -21.88 -4.08 -4.90
C LEU A 123 -23.37 -3.74 -4.94
N ILE A 124 -23.99 -3.46 -3.80
CA ILE A 124 -25.41 -3.10 -3.73
C ILE A 124 -25.67 -1.59 -3.89
N GLY A 125 -24.61 -0.76 -3.94
CA GLY A 125 -24.71 0.69 -4.11
C GLY A 125 -25.08 1.46 -2.83
N VAL A 126 -24.78 0.90 -1.65
CA VAL A 126 -24.92 1.56 -0.35
C VAL A 126 -23.57 2.13 0.06
N THR A 127 -23.31 3.35 -0.39
CA THR A 127 -22.00 4.00 -0.25
C THR A 127 -22.15 5.51 -0.08
N GLU A 128 -21.12 6.14 0.53
CA GLU A 128 -20.88 7.57 0.45
C GLU A 128 -20.07 7.94 -0.80
N GLY A 129 -19.94 9.24 -1.10
CA GLY A 129 -19.25 9.74 -2.30
C GLY A 129 -17.77 10.08 -2.10
N ARG A 130 -17.16 9.71 -0.98
CA ARG A 130 -15.76 10.02 -0.65
C ARG A 130 -14.83 8.94 -1.11
N GLU A 131 -13.87 9.27 -1.96
CA GLU A 131 -12.87 8.33 -2.47
C GLU A 131 -12.00 7.78 -1.32
N TYR A 132 -11.81 6.47 -1.30
CA TYR A 132 -11.15 5.70 -0.23
C TYR A 132 -11.89 5.66 1.11
N ALA A 133 -13.09 6.20 1.19
CA ALA A 133 -13.93 6.26 2.39
C ALA A 133 -15.42 6.16 2.02
N GLU A 134 -15.71 5.30 1.05
CA GLU A 134 -17.05 5.10 0.53
C GLU A 134 -17.99 4.29 1.46
N PRO A 135 -17.53 3.48 2.44
CA PRO A 135 -18.42 2.79 3.36
C PRO A 135 -19.28 3.76 4.19
N GLU A 136 -20.48 3.33 4.55
CA GLU A 136 -21.42 4.11 5.33
C GLU A 136 -21.11 4.03 6.84
N TRP A 137 -21.65 4.95 7.62
CA TRP A 137 -21.41 5.23 9.03
C TRP A 137 -21.29 4.00 9.95
N TYR A 138 -22.10 2.97 9.75
CA TYR A 138 -22.09 1.76 10.60
C TYR A 138 -20.80 0.93 10.39
N ALA A 139 -20.30 0.89 9.17
CA ALA A 139 -19.04 0.24 8.86
C ALA A 139 -17.85 1.04 9.40
N ASP A 140 -17.93 2.37 9.37
CA ASP A 140 -16.92 3.26 9.92
C ASP A 140 -16.78 3.17 11.43
N ILE A 141 -17.91 3.09 12.15
CA ILE A 141 -17.91 2.84 13.60
C ILE A 141 -17.25 1.49 13.92
N TRP A 142 -17.58 0.45 13.15
CA TRP A 142 -16.98 -0.87 13.32
C TRP A 142 -15.46 -0.82 13.08
N LEU A 143 -15.01 -0.19 11.99
CA LEU A 143 -13.59 -0.02 11.71
C LEU A 143 -12.88 0.77 12.80
N THR A 144 -13.50 1.80 13.35
CA THR A 144 -12.96 2.58 14.46
C THR A 144 -12.66 1.70 15.67
N ILE A 145 -13.58 0.83 16.06
CA ILE A 145 -13.40 -0.11 17.17
C ILE A 145 -12.22 -1.04 16.89
N VAL A 146 -12.16 -1.62 15.70
CA VAL A 146 -11.08 -2.51 15.28
C VAL A 146 -9.73 -1.77 15.31
N TRP A 147 -9.71 -0.52 14.86
CA TRP A 147 -8.48 0.28 14.79
C TRP A 147 -7.95 0.66 16.17
N VAL A 148 -8.84 1.00 17.11
CA VAL A 148 -8.48 1.21 18.53
C VAL A 148 -7.89 -0.08 19.12
N CYS A 149 -8.47 -1.25 18.84
CA CYS A 149 -7.94 -2.52 19.29
C CYS A 149 -6.56 -2.81 18.67
N TYR A 150 -6.34 -2.43 17.41
CA TYR A 150 -5.03 -2.54 16.75
C TYR A 150 -3.99 -1.66 17.43
N LEU A 151 -4.32 -0.39 17.68
CA LEU A 151 -3.45 0.54 18.41
C LEU A 151 -3.08 0.01 19.80
N LEU A 152 -4.05 -0.47 20.56
CA LEU A 152 -3.82 -1.03 21.89
C LEU A 152 -2.92 -2.27 21.86
N THR A 153 -3.14 -3.18 20.90
CA THR A 153 -2.29 -4.38 20.72
C THR A 153 -0.85 -3.97 20.40
N PHE A 154 -0.67 -3.00 19.50
CA PHE A 154 0.67 -2.56 19.09
C PHE A 154 1.40 -1.82 20.22
N LEU A 155 0.75 -0.83 20.85
CA LEU A 155 1.30 -0.06 21.98
C LEU A 155 1.58 -0.95 23.20
N GLY A 156 0.67 -1.85 23.54
CA GLY A 156 0.87 -2.78 24.64
C GLY A 156 2.06 -3.71 24.39
N THR A 157 2.31 -4.10 23.12
CA THR A 157 3.50 -4.89 22.76
C THR A 157 4.77 -4.07 22.88
N LEU A 158 4.76 -2.79 22.43
CA LEU A 158 5.87 -1.86 22.62
C LEU A 158 6.16 -1.62 24.13
N TRP A 159 5.10 -1.49 24.94
CA TRP A 159 5.23 -1.35 26.40
C TRP A 159 5.92 -2.55 27.04
N LYS A 160 5.61 -3.75 26.56
CA LYS A 160 6.19 -5.03 27.09
C LYS A 160 7.53 -5.37 26.45
N ARG A 161 8.14 -4.48 25.67
CA ARG A 161 9.43 -4.74 25.03
C ARG A 161 10.53 -5.05 26.04
N LYS A 162 11.38 -5.97 25.67
CA LYS A 162 12.60 -6.33 26.41
C LYS A 162 13.86 -5.62 25.84
N GLU A 163 13.71 -4.96 24.71
CA GLU A 163 14.77 -4.15 24.09
C GLU A 163 14.70 -2.70 24.59
N PRO A 164 15.84 -2.06 24.89
CA PRO A 164 15.83 -0.69 25.41
C PRO A 164 15.34 0.34 24.38
N HIS A 165 15.59 0.10 23.11
CA HIS A 165 15.24 1.02 22.02
C HIS A 165 14.11 0.48 21.15
N ILE A 166 13.30 1.41 20.61
CA ILE A 166 12.27 1.09 19.61
C ILE A 166 12.94 1.19 18.23
N TYR A 167 12.95 0.08 17.49
CA TYR A 167 13.52 0.05 16.15
C TYR A 167 12.70 0.87 15.16
N VAL A 168 13.35 1.52 14.21
CA VAL A 168 12.72 2.46 13.26
C VAL A 168 11.52 1.89 12.50
N ALA A 169 11.50 0.62 12.16
CA ALA A 169 10.34 -0.01 11.54
C ALA A 169 9.05 0.14 12.39
N ASN A 170 9.19 0.03 13.72
CA ASN A 170 8.05 0.22 14.63
C ASN A 170 7.60 1.68 14.71
N TRP A 171 8.48 2.65 14.47
CA TRP A 171 8.09 4.06 14.39
C TRP A 171 7.16 4.28 13.19
N PHE A 172 7.52 3.72 12.03
CA PHE A 172 6.71 3.81 10.82
C PHE A 172 5.35 3.11 10.98
N TYR A 173 5.32 1.90 11.58
CA TYR A 173 4.06 1.23 11.88
C TYR A 173 3.19 2.01 12.88
N LEU A 174 3.79 2.58 13.93
CA LEU A 174 3.05 3.38 14.91
C LEU A 174 2.48 4.64 14.27
N ALA A 175 3.29 5.36 13.47
CA ALA A 175 2.82 6.53 12.73
C ALA A 175 1.66 6.18 11.78
N PHE A 176 1.75 5.08 11.06
CA PHE A 176 0.66 4.54 10.25
C PHE A 176 -0.61 4.31 11.09
N ILE A 177 -0.51 3.56 12.19
CA ILE A 177 -1.68 3.18 13.00
C ILE A 177 -2.34 4.42 13.61
N VAL A 178 -1.56 5.34 14.18
CA VAL A 178 -2.10 6.55 14.84
C VAL A 178 -2.70 7.51 13.82
N THR A 179 -1.98 7.78 12.74
CA THR A 179 -2.44 8.78 11.76
C THR A 179 -3.69 8.31 11.02
N ILE A 180 -3.74 7.04 10.61
CA ILE A 180 -4.93 6.50 9.95
C ILE A 180 -6.14 6.52 10.88
N ALA A 181 -5.98 6.26 12.17
CA ALA A 181 -7.08 6.40 13.14
C ALA A 181 -7.65 7.84 13.14
N VAL A 182 -6.77 8.84 13.21
CA VAL A 182 -7.20 10.25 13.23
C VAL A 182 -7.84 10.65 11.90
N LEU A 183 -7.23 10.27 10.79
CA LEU A 183 -7.75 10.56 9.44
C LEU A 183 -9.14 9.95 9.24
N HIS A 184 -9.31 8.68 9.61
CA HIS A 184 -10.57 7.96 9.48
C HIS A 184 -11.66 8.63 10.32
N LEU A 185 -11.38 8.91 11.59
CA LEU A 185 -12.35 9.56 12.49
C LEU A 185 -12.82 10.91 11.94
N VAL A 186 -11.90 11.77 11.53
CA VAL A 186 -12.25 13.12 11.06
C VAL A 186 -12.98 13.07 9.72
N ASN A 187 -12.45 12.29 8.76
CA ASN A 187 -13.03 12.27 7.41
C ASN A 187 -14.43 11.65 7.38
N ASN A 188 -14.67 10.63 8.22
CA ASN A 188 -15.92 9.87 8.19
C ASN A 188 -16.96 10.40 9.19
N LEU A 189 -16.78 11.63 9.71
CA LEU A 189 -17.81 12.30 10.48
C LEU A 189 -19.06 12.53 9.62
N SER A 190 -20.13 11.82 9.94
CA SER A 190 -21.37 11.82 9.19
C SER A 190 -22.59 11.83 10.12
N MET A 191 -23.71 12.28 9.59
CA MET A 191 -24.99 12.28 10.27
C MET A 191 -25.88 11.20 9.63
N PRO A 192 -26.18 10.09 10.32
CA PRO A 192 -27.13 9.10 9.83
C PRO A 192 -28.52 9.74 9.64
N VAL A 193 -29.20 9.37 8.57
CA VAL A 193 -30.61 9.75 8.37
C VAL A 193 -31.46 9.19 9.52
N SER A 194 -31.19 7.94 9.88
CA SER A 194 -31.78 7.25 11.01
C SER A 194 -30.85 6.13 11.46
N PHE A 195 -30.88 5.75 12.73
CA PHE A 195 -30.11 4.58 13.21
C PHE A 195 -30.63 3.23 12.70
N LEU A 196 -31.80 3.23 12.04
CA LEU A 196 -32.41 2.07 11.41
C LEU A 196 -32.15 2.01 9.89
N GLU A 197 -31.52 3.04 9.34
CA GLU A 197 -31.20 3.13 7.90
C GLU A 197 -29.69 3.15 7.68
N THR A 198 -29.29 2.72 6.49
CA THR A 198 -27.88 2.65 6.15
C THR A 198 -27.27 4.00 5.74
N LYS A 199 -28.13 4.92 5.21
CA LYS A 199 -27.65 6.18 4.62
C LYS A 199 -27.25 7.22 5.65
N SER A 200 -26.12 7.88 5.40
CA SER A 200 -25.64 9.05 6.12
C SER A 200 -25.20 10.16 5.19
N TYR A 201 -24.97 11.33 5.74
CA TYR A 201 -24.47 12.51 5.04
C TYR A 201 -23.27 13.09 5.78
N SER A 202 -22.27 13.56 5.02
CA SER A 202 -21.10 14.23 5.58
C SER A 202 -21.48 15.38 6.52
N LEU A 203 -20.72 15.54 7.59
CA LEU A 203 -20.82 16.68 8.50
C LEU A 203 -20.28 17.97 7.85
N PHE A 204 -19.43 17.84 6.85
CA PHE A 204 -18.83 18.96 6.12
C PHE A 204 -19.56 19.18 4.78
N SER A 205 -19.42 20.38 4.21
CA SER A 205 -20.08 20.73 2.96
C SER A 205 -19.19 21.60 2.07
N GLY A 206 -19.48 21.60 0.77
CA GLY A 206 -18.78 22.41 -0.22
C GLY A 206 -17.27 22.15 -0.28
N VAL A 207 -16.48 23.22 -0.42
CA VAL A 207 -15.02 23.14 -0.51
C VAL A 207 -14.40 22.62 0.82
N GLN A 208 -15.08 22.81 1.94
CA GLN A 208 -14.62 22.30 3.22
C GLN A 208 -14.70 20.76 3.27
N ASP A 209 -15.74 20.17 2.70
CA ASP A 209 -15.87 18.73 2.54
C ASP A 209 -14.78 18.17 1.62
N ALA A 210 -14.54 18.84 0.49
CA ALA A 210 -13.46 18.47 -0.43
C ALA A 210 -12.06 18.54 0.23
N LEU A 211 -11.81 19.58 1.05
CA LEU A 211 -10.56 19.73 1.78
C LEU A 211 -10.38 18.61 2.84
N THR A 212 -11.42 18.29 3.59
CA THR A 212 -11.41 17.20 4.58
C THR A 212 -11.18 15.86 3.89
N GLN A 213 -11.87 15.60 2.78
CA GLN A 213 -11.72 14.38 2.00
C GLN A 213 -10.31 14.22 1.45
N TRP A 214 -9.68 15.29 0.95
CA TRP A 214 -8.33 15.19 0.39
C TRP A 214 -7.23 15.34 1.42
N TRP A 215 -7.49 15.93 2.58
CA TRP A 215 -6.62 15.75 3.73
C TRP A 215 -6.56 14.26 4.13
N TYR A 216 -7.71 13.57 4.18
CA TYR A 216 -7.76 12.13 4.36
C TYR A 216 -7.12 11.37 3.17
N GLY A 217 -7.57 11.59 1.95
CA GLY A 217 -7.17 10.80 0.78
C GLY A 217 -5.68 10.84 0.51
N HIS A 218 -5.07 12.04 0.54
CA HIS A 218 -3.62 12.19 0.40
C HIS A 218 -2.84 11.54 1.55
N ASN A 219 -3.29 11.75 2.78
CA ASN A 219 -2.61 11.20 3.96
C ASN A 219 -2.87 9.70 4.12
N ALA A 220 -3.95 9.14 3.61
CA ALA A 220 -4.13 7.69 3.49
C ALA A 220 -3.05 7.08 2.59
N VAL A 221 -2.71 7.71 1.45
CA VAL A 221 -1.57 7.30 0.63
C VAL A 221 -0.26 7.47 1.40
N GLY A 222 -0.07 8.59 2.11
CA GLY A 222 1.14 8.89 2.87
C GLY A 222 1.39 7.98 4.07
N PHE A 223 0.37 7.64 4.80
CA PHE A 223 0.53 6.87 6.04
C PHE A 223 0.15 5.41 5.90
N PHE A 224 -0.87 5.07 5.11
CA PHE A 224 -1.18 3.67 4.85
C PHE A 224 -0.24 3.08 3.79
N LEU A 225 -0.19 3.64 2.58
CA LEU A 225 0.58 3.07 1.47
C LEU A 225 2.08 3.44 1.51
N THR A 226 2.50 4.44 2.27
CA THR A 226 3.90 4.82 2.39
C THR A 226 4.47 4.46 3.75
N ALA A 227 4.07 5.11 4.84
CA ALA A 227 4.68 4.89 6.16
C ALA A 227 4.56 3.43 6.63
N GLY A 228 3.39 2.81 6.51
CA GLY A 228 3.20 1.40 6.88
C GLY A 228 4.16 0.47 6.12
N PHE A 229 4.28 0.66 4.81
CA PHE A 229 5.16 -0.17 3.96
C PHE A 229 6.65 0.16 4.11
N LEU A 230 7.01 1.37 4.52
CA LEU A 230 8.37 1.68 4.96
C LEU A 230 8.77 0.89 6.22
N GLY A 231 7.83 0.60 7.10
CA GLY A 231 8.05 -0.34 8.20
C GLY A 231 8.47 -1.73 7.71
N ILE A 232 7.86 -2.21 6.62
CA ILE A 232 8.26 -3.47 5.95
C ILE A 232 9.68 -3.33 5.38
N MET A 233 9.94 -2.28 4.61
CA MET A 233 11.25 -2.02 3.99
C MET A 233 12.38 -2.05 5.02
N TYR A 234 12.24 -1.28 6.11
CA TYR A 234 13.27 -1.18 7.15
C TYR A 234 13.51 -2.47 7.93
N TYR A 235 12.60 -3.44 7.88
CA TYR A 235 12.81 -4.74 8.52
C TYR A 235 13.27 -5.80 7.53
N PHE A 236 12.57 -5.98 6.40
CA PHE A 236 12.79 -7.15 5.53
C PHE A 236 14.01 -7.00 4.63
N ILE A 237 14.33 -5.79 4.14
CA ILE A 237 15.52 -5.59 3.29
C ILE A 237 16.81 -5.84 4.08
N PRO A 238 17.07 -5.20 5.23
CA PRO A 238 18.26 -5.49 6.03
C PRO A 238 18.35 -6.96 6.43
N LYS A 239 17.21 -7.54 6.81
CA LYS A 239 17.14 -8.94 7.23
C LYS A 239 17.46 -9.91 6.09
N ARG A 240 16.95 -9.67 4.88
CA ARG A 240 17.19 -10.53 3.72
C ARG A 240 18.56 -10.33 3.11
N ALA A 241 19.03 -9.08 3.08
CA ALA A 241 20.38 -8.74 2.61
C ALA A 241 21.49 -9.20 3.59
N GLU A 242 21.12 -9.52 4.85
CA GLU A 242 22.07 -9.79 5.93
C GLU A 242 23.02 -8.61 6.15
N ARG A 243 22.48 -7.40 6.12
CA ARG A 243 23.20 -6.14 6.28
C ARG A 243 22.44 -5.24 7.26
N PRO A 244 23.14 -4.41 8.05
CA PRO A 244 22.48 -3.35 8.81
C PRO A 244 21.89 -2.32 7.84
N VAL A 245 20.91 -1.53 8.32
CA VAL A 245 20.46 -0.33 7.60
C VAL A 245 21.67 0.57 7.32
N TYR A 246 21.82 1.04 6.11
CA TYR A 246 22.96 1.82 5.65
C TYR A 246 23.27 3.00 6.57
N SER A 247 22.28 3.81 6.92
CA SER A 247 22.41 4.90 7.87
C SER A 247 21.21 4.99 8.80
N TYR A 248 21.41 4.69 10.08
CA TYR A 248 20.35 4.85 11.07
C TYR A 248 20.02 6.34 11.33
N ARG A 249 21.00 7.23 11.22
CA ARG A 249 20.76 8.68 11.28
C ARG A 249 19.88 9.16 10.15
N LEU A 250 20.11 8.67 8.92
CA LEU A 250 19.25 8.98 7.76
C LEU A 250 17.84 8.44 7.95
N SER A 251 17.67 7.28 8.60
CA SER A 251 16.33 6.75 8.89
C SER A 251 15.57 7.63 9.90
N ILE A 252 16.24 8.24 10.86
CA ILE A 252 15.65 9.20 11.81
C ILE A 252 15.20 10.47 11.08
N ILE A 253 16.06 11.03 10.23
CA ILE A 253 15.75 12.22 9.43
C ILE A 253 14.59 11.90 8.48
N HIS A 254 14.65 10.77 7.78
CA HIS A 254 13.58 10.31 6.88
C HIS A 254 12.24 10.23 7.62
N PHE A 255 12.21 9.57 8.78
CA PHE A 255 10.97 9.41 9.54
C PHE A 255 10.36 10.77 9.92
N TRP A 256 11.09 11.60 10.66
CA TRP A 256 10.53 12.85 11.20
C TRP A 256 10.17 13.86 10.12
N SER A 257 11.01 14.02 9.10
CA SER A 257 10.72 14.94 8.00
C SER A 257 9.54 14.44 7.15
N LEU A 258 9.47 13.14 6.84
CA LEU A 258 8.37 12.58 6.08
C LEU A 258 7.03 12.78 6.80
N ILE A 259 6.94 12.36 8.07
CA ILE A 259 5.71 12.44 8.86
C ILE A 259 5.22 13.89 8.99
N PHE A 260 6.12 14.83 9.29
CA PHE A 260 5.73 16.23 9.43
C PHE A 260 5.27 16.86 8.12
N ILE A 261 6.01 16.63 7.03
CA ILE A 261 5.74 17.29 5.74
C ILE A 261 4.50 16.71 5.06
N TYR A 262 4.28 15.41 5.17
CA TYR A 262 3.20 14.71 4.47
C TYR A 262 1.81 15.27 4.79
N ILE A 263 1.57 15.61 6.06
CA ILE A 263 0.25 16.04 6.55
C ILE A 263 -0.28 17.28 5.83
N TRP A 264 0.61 18.15 5.33
CA TRP A 264 0.26 19.44 4.71
C TRP A 264 0.07 19.39 3.20
N ALA A 265 0.41 18.29 2.54
CA ALA A 265 0.46 18.20 1.09
C ALA A 265 -0.91 17.99 0.42
N GLY A 266 -1.94 17.56 1.17
CA GLY A 266 -3.28 17.20 0.65
C GLY A 266 -3.95 18.21 -0.28
N PRO A 267 -3.87 19.54 -0.03
CA PRO A 267 -4.49 20.53 -0.90
C PRO A 267 -4.00 20.54 -2.34
N HIS A 268 -2.90 19.86 -2.68
CA HIS A 268 -2.49 19.71 -4.08
C HIS A 268 -3.49 18.93 -4.96
N HIS A 269 -4.39 18.16 -4.36
CA HIS A 269 -5.50 17.53 -5.06
C HIS A 269 -6.62 18.51 -5.45
N LEU A 270 -6.59 19.71 -4.91
CA LEU A 270 -7.62 20.73 -5.08
C LEU A 270 -7.10 21.99 -5.82
N LEU A 271 -6.03 21.82 -6.61
CA LEU A 271 -5.54 22.89 -7.49
C LEU A 271 -6.61 23.24 -8.53
N TYR A 272 -6.75 24.53 -8.83
CA TYR A 272 -7.75 25.07 -9.75
C TYR A 272 -9.21 24.84 -9.31
N THR A 273 -9.45 24.70 -8.02
CA THR A 273 -10.78 24.59 -7.42
C THR A 273 -11.16 25.87 -6.65
N ALA A 274 -12.31 25.86 -5.97
CA ALA A 274 -12.73 26.94 -5.09
C ALA A 274 -11.96 27.03 -3.76
N LEU A 275 -10.99 26.15 -3.50
CA LEU A 275 -10.12 26.25 -2.33
C LEU A 275 -9.29 27.54 -2.41
N PRO A 276 -9.12 28.29 -1.30
CA PRO A 276 -8.30 29.50 -1.29
C PRO A 276 -6.89 29.26 -1.87
N GLU A 277 -6.42 30.22 -2.66
CA GLU A 277 -5.16 30.11 -3.42
C GLU A 277 -3.93 29.83 -2.53
N TRP A 278 -3.89 30.43 -1.32
CA TRP A 278 -2.82 30.19 -0.36
C TRP A 278 -2.75 28.72 0.09
N ALA A 279 -3.92 28.07 0.25
CA ALA A 279 -3.99 26.66 0.66
C ALA A 279 -3.56 25.73 -0.49
N GLN A 280 -3.93 26.06 -1.74
CA GLN A 280 -3.45 25.34 -2.92
C GLN A 280 -1.92 25.44 -3.04
N THR A 281 -1.37 26.63 -2.87
CA THR A 281 0.07 26.89 -2.92
C THR A 281 0.82 26.19 -1.78
N LEU A 282 0.25 26.16 -0.59
CA LEU A 282 0.78 25.42 0.55
C LEU A 282 0.87 23.93 0.23
N GLY A 283 -0.21 23.33 -0.29
CA GLY A 283 -0.22 21.91 -0.70
C GLY A 283 0.85 21.59 -1.75
N MET A 284 1.01 22.43 -2.78
CA MET A 284 2.06 22.30 -3.78
C MET A 284 3.46 22.37 -3.14
N THR A 285 3.71 23.36 -2.29
CA THR A 285 5.01 23.60 -1.68
C THR A 285 5.43 22.42 -0.81
N PHE A 286 4.54 21.95 0.06
CA PHE A 286 4.83 20.79 0.90
C PHE A 286 5.00 19.50 0.09
N SER A 287 4.28 19.35 -1.01
CA SER A 287 4.47 18.22 -1.93
C SER A 287 5.86 18.21 -2.57
N ILE A 288 6.35 19.37 -3.01
CA ILE A 288 7.71 19.48 -3.57
C ILE A 288 8.76 19.17 -2.50
N ILE A 289 8.59 19.67 -1.28
CA ILE A 289 9.51 19.42 -0.17
C ILE A 289 9.55 17.93 0.22
N LEU A 290 8.43 17.19 0.06
CA LEU A 290 8.35 15.75 0.30
C LEU A 290 9.35 14.92 -0.53
N TRP A 291 9.81 15.45 -1.63
CA TRP A 291 10.81 14.75 -2.45
C TRP A 291 12.09 14.43 -1.66
N MET A 292 12.55 15.38 -0.85
CA MET A 292 13.77 15.22 -0.05
C MET A 292 13.71 14.00 0.91
N PRO A 293 12.73 13.89 1.84
CA PRO A 293 12.68 12.75 2.74
C PRO A 293 12.42 11.44 2.00
N SER A 294 11.56 11.43 0.99
CA SER A 294 11.23 10.21 0.24
C SER A 294 12.45 9.63 -0.46
N TRP A 295 13.25 10.47 -1.11
CA TRP A 295 14.49 10.03 -1.75
C TRP A 295 15.58 9.71 -0.72
N GLY A 296 15.60 10.38 0.42
CA GLY A 296 16.45 9.99 1.54
C GLY A 296 16.15 8.55 1.99
N GLY A 297 14.88 8.18 2.09
CA GLY A 297 14.44 6.81 2.38
C GLY A 297 14.80 5.81 1.28
N MET A 298 14.60 6.18 0.00
CA MET A 298 15.02 5.37 -1.14
C MET A 298 16.52 5.10 -1.12
N ILE A 299 17.33 6.13 -0.98
CA ILE A 299 18.79 6.01 -0.92
C ILE A 299 19.20 5.09 0.24
N ASN A 300 18.63 5.29 1.43
CA ASN A 300 18.93 4.47 2.59
C ASN A 300 18.58 3.00 2.36
N GLY A 301 17.42 2.71 1.76
CA GLY A 301 17.00 1.35 1.41
C GLY A 301 17.91 0.69 0.38
N LEU A 302 18.24 1.39 -0.72
CA LEU A 302 19.12 0.86 -1.76
C LEU A 302 20.57 0.68 -1.25
N MET A 303 21.12 1.65 -0.54
CA MET A 303 22.48 1.58 -0.02
C MET A 303 22.66 0.56 1.10
N THR A 304 21.58 0.05 1.69
CA THR A 304 21.63 -1.11 2.57
C THR A 304 22.24 -2.35 1.89
N LEU A 305 22.25 -2.40 0.55
CA LEU A 305 22.93 -3.42 -0.23
C LEU A 305 24.41 -3.12 -0.52
N SER A 306 24.95 -2.03 0.00
CA SER A 306 26.37 -1.73 -0.20
C SER A 306 27.24 -2.90 0.25
N GLY A 307 28.07 -3.43 -0.68
CA GLY A 307 28.88 -4.64 -0.48
C GLY A 307 28.10 -5.98 -0.56
N ALA A 308 26.82 -5.96 -1.01
CA ALA A 308 26.00 -7.17 -1.19
C ALA A 308 25.13 -7.11 -2.46
N TRP A 309 25.51 -6.31 -3.44
CA TRP A 309 24.79 -6.16 -4.72
C TRP A 309 24.74 -7.43 -5.56
N ASP A 310 25.75 -8.29 -5.42
CA ASP A 310 25.84 -9.61 -6.06
C ASP A 310 24.68 -10.54 -5.66
N LYS A 311 24.16 -10.41 -4.44
CA LYS A 311 23.01 -11.20 -3.95
C LYS A 311 21.75 -11.00 -4.83
N LEU A 312 21.60 -9.87 -5.51
CA LEU A 312 20.45 -9.64 -6.40
C LEU A 312 20.42 -10.58 -7.60
N ARG A 313 21.57 -11.17 -7.98
CA ARG A 313 21.64 -12.12 -9.10
C ARG A 313 21.08 -13.49 -8.71
N THR A 314 21.19 -13.87 -7.45
CA THR A 314 20.89 -15.23 -6.97
C THR A 314 19.65 -15.30 -6.09
N ASP A 315 19.21 -14.15 -5.51
CA ASP A 315 18.04 -14.08 -4.61
C ASP A 315 16.91 -13.25 -5.26
N PRO A 316 15.93 -13.90 -5.92
CA PRO A 316 14.84 -13.18 -6.55
C PRO A 316 13.88 -12.49 -5.54
N VAL A 317 13.81 -12.99 -4.30
CA VAL A 317 13.01 -12.35 -3.24
C VAL A 317 13.66 -11.03 -2.82
N LEU A 318 14.99 -11.02 -2.64
CA LEU A 318 15.72 -9.78 -2.35
C LEU A 318 15.61 -8.79 -3.52
N ARG A 319 15.70 -9.28 -4.76
CA ARG A 319 15.52 -8.46 -5.97
C ARG A 319 14.15 -7.77 -5.97
N MET A 320 13.09 -8.50 -5.66
CA MET A 320 11.73 -7.95 -5.58
C MET A 320 11.64 -6.84 -4.52
N LEU A 321 12.20 -7.06 -3.33
CA LEU A 321 12.25 -6.06 -2.26
C LEU A 321 13.02 -4.80 -2.68
N VAL A 322 14.14 -4.96 -3.40
CA VAL A 322 14.99 -3.82 -3.82
C VAL A 322 14.37 -3.06 -4.98
N VAL A 323 13.79 -3.76 -5.96
CA VAL A 323 13.07 -3.12 -7.06
C VAL A 323 11.85 -2.34 -6.54
N SER A 324 11.19 -2.81 -5.47
CA SER A 324 10.13 -2.03 -4.83
C SER A 324 10.61 -0.66 -4.33
N VAL A 325 11.83 -0.57 -3.80
CA VAL A 325 12.40 0.72 -3.35
C VAL A 325 12.69 1.65 -4.53
N ALA A 326 13.09 1.12 -5.69
CA ALA A 326 13.24 1.92 -6.90
C ALA A 326 11.88 2.48 -7.37
N PHE A 327 10.82 1.68 -7.34
CA PHE A 327 9.46 2.16 -7.61
C PHE A 327 8.96 3.17 -6.57
N TYR A 328 9.33 3.00 -5.30
CA TYR A 328 9.07 4.02 -4.27
C TYR A 328 9.70 5.36 -4.65
N GLY A 329 10.96 5.35 -5.04
CA GLY A 329 11.65 6.57 -5.47
C GLY A 329 11.03 7.19 -6.72
N MET A 330 10.61 6.38 -7.69
CA MET A 330 9.94 6.84 -8.91
C MET A 330 8.58 7.46 -8.61
N ALA A 331 7.73 6.77 -7.86
CA ALA A 331 6.40 7.25 -7.51
C ALA A 331 6.45 8.54 -6.66
N THR A 332 7.42 8.63 -5.74
CA THR A 332 7.62 9.82 -4.91
C THR A 332 8.42 10.95 -5.59
N PHE A 333 8.93 10.73 -6.79
CA PHE A 333 9.33 11.79 -7.72
C PHE A 333 8.12 12.32 -8.49
N GLU A 334 7.35 11.41 -9.07
CA GLU A 334 6.23 11.73 -9.95
C GLU A 334 5.11 12.49 -9.22
N GLY A 335 4.75 12.07 -7.99
CA GLY A 335 3.73 12.74 -7.16
C GLY A 335 4.02 14.23 -6.95
N PRO A 336 5.17 14.61 -6.40
CA PRO A 336 5.59 16.01 -6.31
C PRO A 336 5.65 16.74 -7.65
N ALA A 337 6.10 16.10 -8.71
CA ALA A 337 6.10 16.73 -10.06
C ALA A 337 4.68 17.04 -10.51
N MET A 338 3.73 16.13 -10.34
CA MET A 338 2.32 16.34 -10.66
C MET A 338 1.61 17.36 -9.75
N SER A 339 2.17 17.67 -8.57
CA SER A 339 1.66 18.71 -7.67
C SER A 339 2.02 20.12 -8.11
N ILE A 340 3.00 20.29 -8.99
CA ILE A 340 3.35 21.60 -9.56
C ILE A 340 2.18 22.08 -10.42
N LYS A 341 1.65 23.29 -10.17
CA LYS A 341 0.45 23.80 -10.83
C LYS A 341 0.47 23.64 -12.35
N ALA A 342 1.54 24.00 -13.02
CA ALA A 342 1.65 23.89 -14.48
C ALA A 342 1.58 22.43 -14.97
N VAL A 343 2.16 21.49 -14.25
CA VAL A 343 2.09 20.05 -14.55
C VAL A 343 0.71 19.50 -14.19
N ASN A 344 0.16 19.92 -13.06
CA ASN A 344 -1.16 19.51 -12.60
C ASN A 344 -2.27 19.91 -13.58
N ALA A 345 -2.17 21.10 -14.17
CA ALA A 345 -3.09 21.57 -15.21
C ALA A 345 -3.16 20.62 -16.43
N LEU A 346 -2.10 19.85 -16.68
CA LEU A 346 -2.07 18.84 -17.74
C LEU A 346 -2.51 17.46 -17.23
N SER A 347 -2.08 17.07 -16.02
CA SER A 347 -2.19 15.70 -15.52
C SER A 347 -3.48 15.42 -14.74
N HIS A 348 -4.11 16.44 -14.16
CA HIS A 348 -5.25 16.26 -13.26
C HIS A 348 -6.45 15.61 -13.99
N TYR A 349 -7.04 14.60 -13.38
CA TYR A 349 -8.13 13.77 -13.92
C TYR A 349 -7.79 12.94 -15.17
N THR A 350 -6.56 12.93 -15.62
CA THR A 350 -6.14 12.12 -16.78
C THR A 350 -5.68 10.72 -16.38
N ASN A 351 -5.48 9.85 -17.38
CA ASN A 351 -4.88 8.52 -17.19
C ASN A 351 -3.43 8.58 -16.66
N TRP A 352 -2.76 9.74 -16.70
CA TRP A 352 -1.46 9.90 -16.07
C TRP A 352 -1.52 9.66 -14.56
N THR A 353 -2.55 10.18 -13.88
CA THR A 353 -2.80 9.91 -12.46
C THR A 353 -2.98 8.40 -12.19
N VAL A 354 -3.65 7.70 -13.09
CA VAL A 354 -3.81 6.23 -13.00
C VAL A 354 -2.47 5.52 -13.15
N GLY A 355 -1.61 5.95 -14.08
CA GLY A 355 -0.23 5.45 -14.22
C GLY A 355 0.60 5.65 -12.97
N HIS A 356 0.56 6.87 -12.39
CA HIS A 356 1.23 7.22 -11.15
C HIS A 356 0.80 6.32 -9.99
N VAL A 357 -0.49 6.19 -9.75
CA VAL A 357 -1.02 5.35 -8.66
C VAL A 357 -0.58 3.89 -8.82
N HIS A 358 -0.59 3.34 -10.05
CA HIS A 358 -0.21 1.95 -10.27
C HIS A 358 1.31 1.74 -10.24
N SER A 359 2.14 2.73 -10.54
CA SER A 359 3.58 2.66 -10.29
C SER A 359 3.87 2.49 -8.79
N GLY A 360 3.15 3.22 -7.94
CA GLY A 360 3.21 3.09 -6.49
C GLY A 360 2.55 1.81 -5.98
N ALA A 361 1.32 1.51 -6.41
CA ALA A 361 0.54 0.39 -5.88
C ALA A 361 1.09 -0.98 -6.32
N LEU A 362 1.46 -1.15 -7.58
CA LEU A 362 2.00 -2.42 -8.09
C LEU A 362 3.50 -2.54 -7.83
N GLY A 363 4.26 -1.48 -8.16
CA GLY A 363 5.71 -1.50 -8.07
C GLY A 363 6.23 -1.36 -6.64
N TRP A 364 5.78 -0.38 -5.88
CA TRP A 364 6.20 -0.20 -4.49
C TRP A 364 5.44 -1.13 -3.54
N VAL A 365 4.15 -0.89 -3.34
CA VAL A 365 3.33 -1.60 -2.34
C VAL A 365 3.24 -3.09 -2.66
N GLY A 366 2.96 -3.45 -3.91
CA GLY A 366 2.83 -4.84 -4.32
C GLY A 366 4.14 -5.61 -4.12
N TYR A 367 5.25 -5.10 -4.63
CA TYR A 367 6.53 -5.82 -4.56
C TYR A 367 7.09 -5.91 -3.15
N VAL A 368 7.01 -4.86 -2.33
CA VAL A 368 7.47 -4.95 -0.94
C VAL A 368 6.60 -5.92 -0.14
N SER A 369 5.29 -5.99 -0.42
CA SER A 369 4.36 -6.96 0.16
C SER A 369 4.71 -8.38 -0.22
N PHE A 370 4.87 -8.64 -1.50
CA PHE A 370 5.21 -9.97 -2.01
C PHE A 370 6.56 -10.45 -1.49
N GLY A 371 7.57 -9.57 -1.49
CA GLY A 371 8.88 -9.87 -0.90
C GLY A 371 8.80 -10.22 0.58
N ALA A 372 8.02 -9.47 1.36
CA ALA A 372 7.79 -9.76 2.77
C ALA A 372 7.06 -11.09 2.98
N ILE A 373 6.02 -11.39 2.19
CA ILE A 373 5.27 -12.65 2.28
C ILE A 373 6.17 -13.84 1.89
N TYR A 374 7.01 -13.72 0.84
CA TYR A 374 7.99 -14.74 0.49
C TYR A 374 9.04 -14.99 1.59
N CYS A 375 9.32 -14.00 2.44
CA CYS A 375 10.12 -14.20 3.65
C CYS A 375 9.31 -14.84 4.77
N LEU A 376 8.09 -14.34 5.02
CA LEU A 376 7.26 -14.77 6.15
C LEU A 376 6.80 -16.22 6.04
N VAL A 377 6.37 -16.68 4.85
CA VAL A 377 5.83 -18.03 4.69
C VAL A 377 6.86 -19.09 5.06
N PRO A 378 8.10 -19.12 4.54
CA PRO A 378 9.12 -20.03 4.97
C PRO A 378 9.41 -19.96 6.49
N TRP A 379 9.48 -18.75 7.04
CA TRP A 379 9.81 -18.56 8.45
C TRP A 379 8.70 -19.04 9.39
N LEU A 380 7.44 -18.77 9.06
CA LEU A 380 6.29 -19.12 9.89
C LEU A 380 5.93 -20.61 9.82
N TRP A 381 6.00 -21.21 8.63
CA TRP A 381 5.67 -22.62 8.44
C TRP A 381 6.89 -23.55 8.60
N LYS A 382 8.10 -23.00 8.84
CA LYS A 382 9.35 -23.75 8.99
C LYS A 382 9.63 -24.65 7.79
N ARG A 383 9.40 -24.11 6.59
CA ARG A 383 9.55 -24.83 5.32
C ARG A 383 10.46 -24.03 4.39
N LYS A 384 11.30 -24.70 3.62
CA LYS A 384 12.01 -24.08 2.50
C LYS A 384 11.02 -23.70 1.42
N LEU A 385 11.26 -22.58 0.74
CA LEU A 385 10.44 -22.18 -0.40
C LEU A 385 10.46 -23.27 -1.46
N TYR A 386 9.30 -23.65 -1.99
CA TYR A 386 9.15 -24.76 -2.92
C TYR A 386 10.00 -24.57 -4.18
N SER A 387 9.99 -23.37 -4.80
CA SER A 387 10.72 -23.11 -6.01
C SER A 387 11.16 -21.65 -6.15
N ASN A 388 12.46 -21.40 -6.25
CA ASN A 388 13.01 -20.09 -6.61
C ASN A 388 12.72 -19.72 -8.08
N ALA A 389 12.64 -20.71 -8.97
CA ALA A 389 12.29 -20.47 -10.37
C ALA A 389 10.87 -19.88 -10.51
N LEU A 390 9.92 -20.31 -9.68
CA LEU A 390 8.58 -19.71 -9.65
C LEU A 390 8.59 -18.28 -9.10
N VAL A 391 9.52 -17.93 -8.21
CA VAL A 391 9.72 -16.52 -7.81
C VAL A 391 10.26 -15.69 -8.96
N GLU A 392 11.19 -16.23 -9.75
CA GLU A 392 11.70 -15.57 -10.96
C GLU A 392 10.57 -15.34 -11.99
N TRP A 393 9.75 -16.35 -12.26
CA TRP A 393 8.58 -16.19 -13.14
C TRP A 393 7.62 -15.13 -12.63
N HIS A 394 7.29 -15.14 -11.33
CA HIS A 394 6.45 -14.10 -10.73
C HIS A 394 7.07 -12.71 -10.92
N PHE A 395 8.35 -12.56 -10.59
CA PHE A 395 9.06 -11.29 -10.72
C PHE A 395 8.99 -10.74 -12.16
N TRP A 396 9.34 -11.55 -13.16
CA TRP A 396 9.39 -11.07 -14.53
C TRP A 396 8.03 -10.83 -15.16
N LEU A 397 7.04 -11.71 -14.92
CA LEU A 397 5.66 -11.50 -15.37
C LEU A 397 5.09 -10.21 -14.78
N SER A 398 5.27 -10.00 -13.49
CA SER A 398 4.77 -8.81 -12.81
C SER A 398 5.52 -7.55 -13.24
N THR A 399 6.84 -7.61 -13.43
CA THR A 399 7.64 -6.47 -13.91
C THR A 399 7.19 -6.05 -15.31
N LEU A 400 7.04 -7.00 -16.22
CA LEU A 400 6.54 -6.72 -17.57
C LEU A 400 5.12 -6.13 -17.50
N GLY A 401 4.28 -6.71 -16.64
CA GLY A 401 2.92 -6.22 -16.39
C GLY A 401 2.90 -4.77 -15.91
N ILE A 402 3.75 -4.42 -14.93
CA ILE A 402 3.86 -3.04 -14.42
C ILE A 402 4.33 -2.10 -15.55
N VAL A 403 5.40 -2.44 -16.26
CA VAL A 403 5.96 -1.59 -17.31
C VAL A 403 4.93 -1.30 -18.40
N LEU A 404 4.23 -2.31 -18.90
CA LEU A 404 3.17 -2.14 -19.90
C LEU A 404 2.04 -1.25 -19.36
N TYR A 405 1.60 -1.51 -18.12
CA TYR A 405 0.52 -0.77 -17.49
C TYR A 405 0.86 0.72 -17.34
N ILE A 406 1.94 1.04 -16.63
CA ILE A 406 2.27 2.44 -16.31
C ILE A 406 2.64 3.24 -17.54
N THR A 407 3.42 2.65 -18.47
CA THR A 407 3.84 3.36 -19.69
C THR A 407 2.64 3.69 -20.57
N SER A 408 1.70 2.75 -20.76
CA SER A 408 0.49 3.00 -21.52
C SER A 408 -0.36 4.11 -20.90
N MET A 409 -0.47 4.13 -19.55
CA MET A 409 -1.24 5.15 -18.85
C MET A 409 -0.56 6.53 -18.84
N TRP A 410 0.76 6.60 -18.80
CA TRP A 410 1.48 7.87 -18.94
C TRP A 410 1.28 8.47 -20.34
N VAL A 411 1.50 7.69 -21.38
CA VAL A 411 1.30 8.18 -22.76
C VAL A 411 -0.15 8.57 -22.97
N ALA A 412 -1.09 7.73 -22.57
CA ALA A 412 -2.51 8.01 -22.65
C ALA A 412 -2.90 9.29 -21.91
N GLY A 413 -2.41 9.45 -20.67
CA GLY A 413 -2.75 10.59 -19.83
C GLY A 413 -2.18 11.91 -20.32
N ILE A 414 -0.93 11.93 -20.80
CA ILE A 414 -0.33 13.12 -21.40
C ILE A 414 -1.11 13.52 -22.68
N MET A 415 -1.38 12.55 -23.54
CA MET A 415 -2.18 12.81 -24.77
C MET A 415 -3.59 13.33 -24.41
N GLN A 416 -4.25 12.71 -23.44
CA GLN A 416 -5.57 13.12 -22.95
C GLN A 416 -5.56 14.57 -22.44
N GLY A 417 -4.58 14.93 -21.61
CA GLY A 417 -4.45 16.30 -21.09
C GLY A 417 -4.16 17.32 -22.18
N LEU A 418 -3.36 16.98 -23.19
CA LEU A 418 -3.10 17.85 -24.33
C LEU A 418 -4.37 18.04 -25.18
N MET A 419 -5.13 16.98 -25.45
CA MET A 419 -6.40 17.07 -26.20
C MET A 419 -7.44 17.90 -25.45
N TRP A 420 -7.54 17.81 -24.13
CA TRP A 420 -8.48 18.61 -23.32
C TRP A 420 -8.12 20.08 -23.26
N ARG A 421 -6.92 20.47 -23.65
CA ARG A 421 -6.42 21.85 -23.63
C ARG A 421 -6.27 22.44 -25.04
N ALA A 422 -6.64 21.70 -26.07
CA ALA A 422 -6.63 22.19 -27.42
C ALA A 422 -7.92 22.99 -27.73
N TYR A 423 -7.78 24.23 -28.12
CA TYR A 423 -8.87 25.11 -28.48
C TYR A 423 -8.69 25.56 -29.94
N ASN A 424 -9.80 25.62 -30.67
CA ASN A 424 -9.85 26.19 -32.01
C ASN A 424 -9.80 27.73 -31.98
N GLU A 425 -9.78 28.35 -33.14
CA GLU A 425 -9.71 29.82 -33.30
C GLU A 425 -10.89 30.56 -32.66
N PHE A 426 -12.03 29.90 -32.45
CA PHE A 426 -13.22 30.46 -31.80
C PHE A 426 -13.23 30.23 -30.26
N GLY A 427 -12.23 29.59 -29.70
CA GLY A 427 -12.14 29.28 -28.26
C GLY A 427 -12.96 28.09 -27.82
N PHE A 428 -13.47 27.27 -28.73
CA PHE A 428 -14.11 26.00 -28.42
C PHE A 428 -13.08 24.86 -28.36
N LEU A 429 -13.40 23.78 -27.62
CA LEU A 429 -12.57 22.58 -27.61
C LEU A 429 -12.41 22.03 -29.03
N GLU A 430 -11.17 21.74 -29.43
CA GLU A 430 -10.84 21.15 -30.72
C GLU A 430 -11.38 19.72 -30.86
N TYR A 431 -11.36 18.95 -29.77
CA TYR A 431 -11.74 17.53 -29.73
C TYR A 431 -13.01 17.31 -28.91
N ALA A 432 -13.96 16.56 -29.46
CA ALA A 432 -15.09 16.08 -28.71
C ALA A 432 -14.65 15.03 -27.68
N PHE A 433 -15.43 14.86 -26.61
CA PHE A 433 -15.14 13.85 -25.57
C PHE A 433 -15.00 12.43 -26.14
N SER A 434 -15.86 12.05 -27.09
CA SER A 434 -15.81 10.73 -27.75
C SER A 434 -14.52 10.50 -28.53
N GLU A 435 -13.97 11.54 -29.18
CA GLU A 435 -12.69 11.48 -29.92
C GLU A 435 -11.53 11.25 -28.93
N VAL A 436 -11.54 11.93 -27.78
CA VAL A 436 -10.56 11.70 -26.71
C VAL A 436 -10.63 10.27 -26.21
N VAL A 437 -11.82 9.73 -25.96
CA VAL A 437 -12.00 8.33 -25.52
C VAL A 437 -11.51 7.33 -26.57
N GLN A 438 -11.81 7.56 -27.85
CA GLN A 438 -11.32 6.72 -28.94
C GLN A 438 -9.79 6.71 -29.01
N ALA A 439 -9.15 7.86 -28.84
CA ALA A 439 -7.70 7.98 -28.83
C ALA A 439 -7.06 7.22 -27.65
N GLN A 440 -7.77 7.04 -26.53
CA GLN A 440 -7.30 6.27 -25.36
C GLN A 440 -7.39 4.75 -25.57
N HIS A 441 -8.26 4.27 -26.46
CA HIS A 441 -8.63 2.85 -26.53
C HIS A 441 -7.44 1.88 -26.72
N PRO A 442 -6.44 2.14 -27.59
CA PRO A 442 -5.28 1.25 -27.71
C PRO A 442 -4.51 1.07 -26.40
N TYR A 443 -4.41 2.12 -25.59
CA TYR A 443 -3.72 2.11 -24.32
C TYR A 443 -4.51 1.34 -23.25
N TYR A 444 -5.84 1.33 -23.33
CA TYR A 444 -6.67 0.50 -22.44
C TYR A 444 -6.45 -0.99 -22.70
N ILE A 445 -6.22 -1.39 -23.95
CA ILE A 445 -5.88 -2.79 -24.28
C ILE A 445 -4.52 -3.17 -23.68
N ILE A 446 -3.50 -2.31 -23.84
CA ILE A 446 -2.17 -2.54 -23.27
C ILE A 446 -2.23 -2.59 -21.74
N ARG A 447 -2.99 -1.71 -21.11
CA ARG A 447 -3.26 -1.71 -19.67
C ARG A 447 -3.90 -3.02 -19.21
N ALA A 448 -4.90 -3.53 -19.92
CA ALA A 448 -5.56 -4.79 -19.59
C ALA A 448 -4.58 -5.97 -19.68
N LEU A 449 -3.72 -6.00 -20.71
CA LEU A 449 -2.65 -6.99 -20.83
C LEU A 449 -1.66 -6.89 -19.66
N GLY A 450 -1.22 -5.68 -19.31
CA GLY A 450 -0.36 -5.45 -18.15
C GLY A 450 -0.96 -5.97 -16.84
N GLY A 451 -2.25 -5.70 -16.61
CA GLY A 451 -2.99 -6.21 -15.46
C GLY A 451 -3.10 -7.73 -15.43
N LEU A 452 -3.36 -8.35 -16.58
CA LEU A 452 -3.40 -9.83 -16.72
C LEU A 452 -2.05 -10.48 -16.41
N LEU A 453 -0.95 -9.91 -16.87
CA LEU A 453 0.40 -10.41 -16.56
C LEU A 453 0.71 -10.29 -15.07
N TYR A 454 0.34 -9.18 -14.45
CA TYR A 454 0.55 -9.00 -13.01
C TYR A 454 -0.27 -9.97 -12.17
N LEU A 455 -1.54 -10.16 -12.51
CA LEU A 455 -2.41 -11.18 -11.88
C LEU A 455 -1.84 -12.59 -12.11
N GLY A 456 -1.41 -12.91 -13.32
CA GLY A 456 -0.78 -14.18 -13.65
C GLY A 456 0.46 -14.46 -12.78
N GLY A 457 1.34 -13.46 -12.62
CA GLY A 457 2.47 -13.53 -11.71
C GLY A 457 2.05 -13.78 -10.25
N THR A 458 1.01 -13.09 -9.79
CA THR A 458 0.46 -13.30 -8.45
C THR A 458 -0.10 -14.72 -8.25
N LEU A 459 -0.76 -15.28 -9.25
CA LEU A 459 -1.24 -16.69 -9.20
C LEU A 459 -0.07 -17.69 -9.15
N VAL A 460 1.03 -17.43 -9.87
CA VAL A 460 2.27 -18.20 -9.75
C VAL A 460 2.81 -18.15 -8.32
N MET A 461 2.78 -16.97 -7.67
CA MET A 461 3.14 -16.83 -6.26
C MET A 461 2.25 -17.67 -5.35
N VAL A 462 0.93 -17.57 -5.50
CA VAL A 462 -0.04 -18.35 -4.69
C VAL A 462 0.26 -19.83 -4.80
N PHE A 463 0.48 -20.34 -6.01
CA PHE A 463 0.84 -21.75 -6.24
C PHE A 463 2.15 -22.13 -5.52
N ASN A 464 3.20 -21.30 -5.65
CA ASN A 464 4.49 -21.52 -5.00
C ASN A 464 4.36 -21.57 -3.46
N LEU A 465 3.60 -20.62 -2.88
CA LEU A 465 3.38 -20.57 -1.45
C LEU A 465 2.52 -21.73 -0.94
N TRP A 466 1.48 -22.11 -1.68
CA TRP A 466 0.67 -23.27 -1.36
C TRP A 466 1.49 -24.56 -1.34
N LYS A 467 2.36 -24.78 -2.35
CA LYS A 467 3.29 -25.91 -2.39
C LYS A 467 4.31 -25.86 -1.24
N THR A 468 4.81 -24.66 -0.89
CA THR A 468 5.69 -24.48 0.26
C THR A 468 5.04 -24.93 1.56
N VAL A 469 3.79 -24.53 1.79
CA VAL A 469 3.06 -24.88 3.03
C VAL A 469 2.69 -26.37 3.09
N LYS A 470 2.27 -26.96 1.97
CA LYS A 470 1.78 -28.36 1.93
C LYS A 470 2.89 -29.38 1.85
N GLY A 471 3.97 -29.14 1.12
CA GLY A 471 4.98 -30.14 0.76
C GLY A 471 6.43 -29.65 0.75
N GLY A 472 6.70 -28.41 1.15
CA GLY A 472 8.06 -27.86 1.19
C GLY A 472 8.96 -28.64 2.16
N GLU A 473 10.24 -28.74 1.84
CA GLU A 473 11.26 -29.36 2.70
C GLU A 473 11.31 -28.63 4.06
N VAL A 474 11.34 -29.38 5.14
CA VAL A 474 11.41 -28.83 6.50
C VAL A 474 12.74 -28.09 6.67
N MET A 475 12.68 -26.84 7.11
CA MET A 475 13.89 -26.12 7.46
C MET A 475 14.54 -26.80 8.68
N PRO A 476 15.86 -27.05 8.65
CA PRO A 476 16.55 -27.54 9.83
C PRO A 476 16.31 -26.56 10.99
N ALA A 477 16.14 -27.11 12.20
CA ALA A 477 16.08 -26.29 13.40
C ALA A 477 17.29 -25.35 13.37
N ALA A 478 17.05 -24.03 13.47
CA ALA A 478 18.13 -23.06 13.35
C ALA A 478 19.23 -23.43 14.34
N SER A 479 20.34 -23.94 13.84
CA SER A 479 21.59 -23.87 14.57
C SER A 479 21.77 -22.39 14.89
N SER A 480 22.05 -22.07 16.12
CA SER A 480 22.28 -20.72 16.61
C SER A 480 23.42 -20.05 15.81
N ALA A 481 23.09 -19.60 14.60
CA ALA A 481 24.02 -18.78 13.82
C ALA A 481 24.17 -17.45 14.54
N PRO A 482 25.39 -16.99 14.80
CA PRO A 482 25.61 -15.72 15.44
C PRO A 482 24.98 -14.63 14.56
N VAL A 483 24.09 -13.83 15.13
CA VAL A 483 23.67 -12.59 14.50
C VAL A 483 24.91 -11.71 14.47
N LEU A 484 25.39 -11.40 13.28
CA LEU A 484 26.51 -10.49 13.07
C LEU A 484 26.30 -9.22 13.89
N ALA A 485 27.20 -9.01 14.87
CA ALA A 485 27.27 -7.75 15.57
C ALA A 485 27.53 -6.65 14.53
N ALA A 486 26.62 -5.69 14.45
CA ALA A 486 26.87 -4.49 13.67
C ALA A 486 27.99 -3.72 14.41
N GLU A 487 29.21 -3.77 13.89
CA GLU A 487 30.22 -2.80 14.25
C GLU A 487 29.67 -1.44 13.78
N ALA A 488 29.45 -0.58 14.74
CA ALA A 488 29.13 0.81 14.51
C ALA A 488 30.34 1.46 13.87
N ALA A 489 30.25 1.79 12.59
CA ALA A 489 31.13 2.80 12.03
C ALA A 489 30.74 4.16 12.63
N GLU A 490 31.68 4.80 13.27
CA GLU A 490 31.62 6.17 13.82
C GLU A 490 31.23 7.23 12.77
#